data_7ff1d7785d63a9d5afcb41b54565b21a
#
_entry.id   7ff1d7785d63a9d5afcb41b54565b21a
#
_cell.length_a   1.000
_cell.length_b   1.000
_cell.length_c   1.000
_cell.angle_alpha   90.00
_cell.angle_beta   90.00
_cell.angle_gamma   90.00
#
_symmetry.space_group_name_H-M   'P 1'
#
loop_
_entity.id
_entity.type
_entity.pdbx_description
1 polymer ?
#
loop_
_entity_poly.entity_id
_entity_poly.type
_entity_poly.pdbx_seq_one_letter_code
_entity_poly.pdbx_strand_id
1 'polypeptide(L)'
;LLVLSLPVTAAEAGQKLLGDESDGSRAHPTHRINVFAEPSEQGKEAIKIDPNINPAEEVLLPFSTRQTCGVCHSYEIVKGGWHFNSVDPNVDPGRPGQPWLYVDAKTGTQIPLSYRFWPGTFKPSQFGLSDREFTKIFGRQTPGGGAGETEDTVNVMRQYVSGKLEINCLSCHNGDPRQDQGGPSGYAVQISRGNFRWAAAASSGLATVTGSADDMEEMYDPYDPFAVETAQSGKNKPPTITYHKDVFDYDDTVFFNIVREVPSYRCYFCHSNLYMGAGETEKWSQDEDVHLKAGLTCVDCHCEGVEHNTIRGYPGEAKTSGNEKAAASSCEGCHLGEHSDSEPTAGRLGAPVPEHKGLPAVHFEKLTCTACHSGPWPTLEPYVTKTSMAHRLGTPNVNKAREMLPHIASVVFAKQSDGKIGPNKLIWPSFWGVLNDGGDVTPVELGTVTKVIGDVLSKESFPSSGDWPELTADHIVKGLTALASGGSLQGKAVYISGGILYSLDDSGKLSEQKNHLAARPYLWPLAHDVRPAAQALGIRYCTDCHGTKAPFFFGNVNIDTPIVAARQSRKMVAFEDISPSYAWAFAFSFVFRPWMKLVVLCSCAVIAFVLLLYALKALTCVVKTLAGEKK
;
A
#
# COMPACT_ATOMS: atom_id res chain seq x y z
N LEU A 1 22.02 30.00 -40.75
CA LEU A 1 20.74 29.50 -40.24
C LEU A 1 20.74 29.65 -38.71
N LEU A 2 20.07 30.72 -38.24
CA LEU A 2 19.85 30.97 -36.83
C LEU A 2 18.67 30.11 -36.39
N VAL A 3 18.90 29.13 -35.54
CA VAL A 3 17.83 28.38 -34.89
C VAL A 3 17.41 29.21 -33.66
N LEU A 4 16.30 29.92 -33.79
CA LEU A 4 15.61 30.52 -32.64
C LEU A 4 15.01 29.38 -31.80
N SER A 5 15.64 29.07 -30.69
CA SER A 5 15.04 28.29 -29.64
C SER A 5 13.97 29.15 -28.94
N LEU A 6 12.71 28.88 -29.24
CA LEU A 6 11.61 29.39 -28.46
C LEU A 6 11.71 28.79 -27.03
N PRO A 7 11.57 29.61 -25.98
CA PRO A 7 11.49 29.06 -24.64
C PRO A 7 10.23 28.21 -24.56
N VAL A 8 10.38 26.96 -24.19
CA VAL A 8 9.26 26.13 -23.70
C VAL A 8 8.76 26.86 -22.45
N THR A 9 7.61 27.50 -22.58
CA THR A 9 6.91 28.07 -21.44
C THR A 9 6.65 26.91 -20.46
N ALA A 10 7.22 27.02 -19.26
CA ALA A 10 6.85 26.16 -18.14
C ALA A 10 5.32 26.14 -18.07
N ALA A 11 4.74 24.95 -17.94
CA ALA A 11 3.32 24.82 -17.69
C ALA A 11 2.96 25.79 -16.57
N GLU A 12 1.98 26.65 -16.80
CA GLU A 12 1.54 27.62 -15.79
C GLU A 12 1.22 26.83 -14.52
N ALA A 13 1.99 27.05 -13.47
CA ALA A 13 1.67 26.53 -12.15
C ALA A 13 0.26 27.04 -11.84
N GLY A 14 -0.69 26.11 -11.62
CA GLY A 14 -2.08 26.48 -11.44
C GLY A 14 -2.22 27.61 -10.41
N GLN A 15 -2.95 28.65 -10.77
CA GLN A 15 -3.18 29.78 -9.87
C GLN A 15 -4.02 29.28 -8.69
N LYS A 16 -3.60 29.60 -7.46
CA LYS A 16 -4.42 29.36 -6.27
C LYS A 16 -5.70 30.19 -6.37
N LEU A 17 -6.82 29.52 -6.10
CA LEU A 17 -8.13 30.14 -6.04
C LEU A 17 -8.49 30.52 -4.59
N LEU A 18 -9.56 31.28 -4.42
CA LEU A 18 -9.99 31.74 -3.10
C LEU A 18 -10.19 30.60 -2.08
N GLY A 19 -10.70 29.45 -2.52
CA GLY A 19 -10.89 28.28 -1.68
C GLY A 19 -9.61 27.58 -1.25
N ASP A 20 -8.49 27.87 -1.92
CA ASP A 20 -7.18 27.28 -1.62
C ASP A 20 -6.40 28.08 -0.54
N GLU A 21 -6.90 29.25 -0.17
CA GLU A 21 -6.25 30.07 0.86
C GLU A 21 -6.64 29.58 2.25
N SER A 22 -5.63 29.22 3.04
CA SER A 22 -5.81 28.83 4.43
C SER A 22 -5.51 30.00 5.34
N ASP A 23 -6.55 30.72 5.75
CA ASP A 23 -6.48 31.81 6.73
C ASP A 23 -6.80 31.36 8.17
N GLY A 24 -6.94 30.04 8.39
CA GLY A 24 -7.37 29.48 9.66
C GLY A 24 -8.88 29.57 9.93
N SER A 25 -9.65 30.18 9.01
CA SER A 25 -11.10 30.23 9.11
C SER A 25 -11.77 28.91 8.72
N ARG A 26 -13.08 28.83 8.85
CA ARG A 26 -13.83 27.65 8.38
C ARG A 26 -13.66 27.48 6.88
N ALA A 27 -13.38 26.26 6.46
CA ALA A 27 -13.15 25.93 5.07
C ALA A 27 -14.33 26.31 4.16
N HIS A 28 -15.57 26.10 4.63
CA HIS A 28 -16.78 26.43 3.88
C HIS A 28 -17.80 27.13 4.79
N PRO A 29 -18.02 28.44 4.63
CA PRO A 29 -19.02 29.17 5.40
C PRO A 29 -20.44 28.73 5.03
N THR A 30 -20.64 28.21 3.84
CA THR A 30 -21.91 27.65 3.35
C THR A 30 -21.63 26.35 2.61
N HIS A 31 -22.44 25.34 2.87
CA HIS A 31 -22.37 24.04 2.23
C HIS A 31 -23.36 23.90 1.07
N ARG A 32 -24.09 24.94 0.75
CA ARG A 32 -24.98 25.01 -0.41
C ARG A 32 -24.24 25.52 -1.60
N ILE A 33 -24.07 24.68 -2.59
CA ILE A 33 -23.30 24.99 -3.79
C ILE A 33 -24.08 24.63 -5.05
N ASN A 34 -23.84 25.41 -6.11
CA ASN A 34 -24.24 25.01 -7.45
C ASN A 34 -23.45 23.77 -7.88
N VAL A 35 -24.12 22.81 -8.45
CA VAL A 35 -23.50 21.63 -9.01
C VAL A 35 -23.49 21.71 -10.53
N PHE A 36 -22.34 21.34 -11.11
CA PHE A 36 -22.12 21.46 -12.53
C PHE A 36 -21.86 20.10 -13.15
N ALA A 37 -22.33 19.93 -14.36
CA ALA A 37 -22.08 18.74 -15.16
C ALA A 37 -20.74 18.84 -15.89
N GLU A 38 -20.22 17.68 -16.30
CA GLU A 38 -19.15 17.58 -17.27
C GLU A 38 -19.59 18.24 -18.59
N PRO A 39 -18.79 19.15 -19.18
CA PRO A 39 -19.17 19.76 -20.45
C PRO A 39 -19.20 18.72 -21.58
N SER A 40 -20.17 18.84 -22.47
CA SER A 40 -20.35 17.92 -23.59
C SER A 40 -19.19 17.98 -24.62
N GLU A 41 -18.47 19.10 -24.66
CA GLU A 41 -17.29 19.29 -25.52
C GLU A 41 -16.17 19.95 -24.73
N GLN A 42 -14.94 19.54 -25.03
CA GLN A 42 -13.76 20.12 -24.40
C GLN A 42 -13.65 21.62 -24.71
N GLY A 43 -13.56 22.44 -23.66
CA GLY A 43 -13.44 23.90 -23.75
C GLY A 43 -14.76 24.68 -23.71
N LYS A 44 -15.91 24.03 -23.55
CA LYS A 44 -17.18 24.70 -23.24
C LYS A 44 -17.32 24.98 -21.75
N GLU A 45 -18.11 26.01 -21.43
CA GLU A 45 -18.45 26.32 -20.04
C GLU A 45 -19.23 25.17 -19.39
N ALA A 46 -18.98 24.98 -18.10
CA ALA A 46 -19.72 24.00 -17.30
C ALA A 46 -21.21 24.35 -17.26
N ILE A 47 -22.06 23.35 -17.40
CA ILE A 47 -23.51 23.50 -17.40
C ILE A 47 -24.01 23.23 -15.98
N LYS A 48 -24.74 24.19 -15.39
CA LYS A 48 -25.43 23.97 -14.11
C LYS A 48 -26.44 22.83 -14.29
N ILE A 49 -26.46 21.88 -13.37
CA ILE A 49 -27.40 20.76 -13.39
C ILE A 49 -28.78 21.26 -13.01
N ASP A 50 -29.76 21.01 -13.88
CA ASP A 50 -31.16 21.16 -13.60
C ASP A 50 -31.77 19.77 -13.29
N PRO A 51 -32.18 19.52 -12.04
CA PRO A 51 -32.77 18.24 -11.65
C PRO A 51 -34.17 18.01 -12.20
N ASN A 52 -34.81 19.05 -12.80
CA ASN A 52 -36.16 18.99 -13.30
C ASN A 52 -36.28 18.46 -14.73
N ILE A 53 -35.18 18.38 -15.46
CA ILE A 53 -35.12 17.83 -16.80
C ILE A 53 -35.50 16.34 -16.76
N ASN A 54 -36.42 15.98 -17.68
CA ASN A 54 -36.83 14.57 -17.84
C ASN A 54 -35.78 13.80 -18.63
N PRO A 55 -35.12 12.78 -18.06
CA PRO A 55 -34.07 12.02 -18.74
C PRO A 55 -34.58 11.21 -19.96
N ALA A 56 -35.92 11.10 -20.13
CA ALA A 56 -36.49 10.48 -21.31
C ALA A 56 -36.57 11.45 -22.52
N GLU A 57 -36.50 12.74 -22.27
CA GLU A 57 -36.61 13.79 -23.28
C GLU A 57 -35.26 14.42 -23.63
N GLU A 58 -34.33 14.46 -22.67
CA GLU A 58 -33.02 15.04 -22.85
C GLU A 58 -31.95 14.20 -22.16
N VAL A 59 -30.78 14.06 -22.81
CA VAL A 59 -29.62 13.35 -22.24
C VAL A 59 -28.99 14.23 -21.17
N LEU A 60 -29.08 13.80 -19.92
CA LEU A 60 -28.44 14.48 -18.81
C LEU A 60 -26.95 14.15 -18.74
N LEU A 61 -26.15 15.18 -18.52
CA LEU A 61 -24.71 15.05 -18.32
C LEU A 61 -24.39 14.71 -16.86
N PRO A 62 -23.30 13.95 -16.62
CA PRO A 62 -22.93 13.56 -15.27
C PRO A 62 -22.34 14.73 -14.47
N PHE A 63 -22.61 14.75 -13.17
CA PHE A 63 -21.98 15.64 -12.21
C PHE A 63 -20.46 15.53 -12.26
N SER A 64 -19.79 16.69 -12.35
CA SER A 64 -18.35 16.82 -12.39
C SER A 64 -17.83 17.49 -11.11
N THR A 65 -16.95 16.80 -10.39
CA THR A 65 -16.25 17.37 -9.24
C THR A 65 -15.26 18.46 -9.68
N ARG A 66 -14.61 18.27 -10.84
CA ARG A 66 -13.71 19.27 -11.44
C ARG A 66 -14.45 20.58 -11.71
N GLN A 67 -15.63 20.53 -12.31
CA GLN A 67 -16.40 21.71 -12.64
C GLN A 67 -17.07 22.34 -11.42
N THR A 68 -17.46 21.53 -10.44
CA THR A 68 -18.16 22.01 -9.24
C THR A 68 -17.18 22.53 -8.19
N CYS A 69 -16.22 21.72 -7.77
CA CYS A 69 -15.25 22.12 -6.75
C CYS A 69 -14.19 23.06 -7.33
N GLY A 70 -13.89 22.92 -8.62
CA GLY A 70 -12.92 23.74 -9.34
C GLY A 70 -13.31 25.22 -9.51
N VAL A 71 -14.55 25.60 -9.19
CA VAL A 71 -14.95 27.02 -9.10
C VAL A 71 -14.17 27.75 -8.00
N CYS A 72 -13.87 27.04 -6.89
CA CYS A 72 -13.23 27.62 -5.71
C CYS A 72 -11.83 27.03 -5.44
N HIS A 73 -11.53 25.83 -5.94
CA HIS A 73 -10.26 25.14 -5.72
C HIS A 73 -9.54 24.86 -7.05
N SER A 74 -8.22 25.03 -7.09
CA SER A 74 -7.44 24.67 -8.27
C SER A 74 -7.34 23.15 -8.38
N TYR A 75 -8.13 22.56 -9.28
CA TYR A 75 -8.10 21.12 -9.54
C TYR A 75 -6.71 20.62 -9.95
N GLU A 76 -5.98 21.40 -10.74
CA GLU A 76 -4.64 21.01 -11.22
C GLU A 76 -3.59 21.04 -10.09
N ILE A 77 -3.72 21.90 -9.09
CA ILE A 77 -2.88 21.86 -7.89
C ILE A 77 -3.18 20.59 -7.09
N VAL A 78 -4.45 20.30 -6.83
CA VAL A 78 -4.89 19.11 -6.09
C VAL A 78 -4.47 17.83 -6.79
N LYS A 79 -4.59 17.77 -8.12
CA LYS A 79 -4.19 16.63 -8.95
C LYS A 79 -2.70 16.31 -8.84
N GLY A 80 -1.86 17.30 -8.55
CA GLY A 80 -0.43 17.11 -8.28
C GLY A 80 -0.14 16.35 -6.98
N GLY A 81 -1.14 16.12 -6.12
CA GLY A 81 -0.99 15.45 -4.83
C GLY A 81 -0.66 13.97 -4.91
N TRP A 82 -0.13 13.44 -3.79
CA TRP A 82 0.40 12.07 -3.72
C TRP A 82 -0.58 10.98 -4.16
N HIS A 83 -1.87 11.09 -3.83
CA HIS A 83 -2.88 10.12 -4.21
C HIS A 83 -3.22 10.15 -5.72
N PHE A 84 -2.90 11.23 -6.43
CA PHE A 84 -3.35 11.47 -7.79
C PHE A 84 -2.21 11.49 -8.83
N ASN A 85 -0.97 11.70 -8.39
CA ASN A 85 0.19 11.89 -9.25
C ASN A 85 1.02 10.62 -9.52
N SER A 86 0.47 9.44 -9.29
CA SER A 86 1.22 8.19 -9.40
C SER A 86 1.78 7.92 -10.79
N VAL A 87 1.13 8.42 -11.83
CA VAL A 87 1.55 8.27 -13.24
C VAL A 87 2.58 9.31 -13.70
N ASP A 88 2.79 10.38 -12.93
CA ASP A 88 3.77 11.40 -13.26
C ASP A 88 5.21 10.86 -13.10
N PRO A 89 6.00 10.79 -14.18
CA PRO A 89 7.35 10.24 -14.14
C PRO A 89 8.35 11.13 -13.38
N ASN A 90 8.01 12.38 -13.11
CA ASN A 90 8.89 13.35 -12.43
C ASN A 90 8.71 13.36 -10.91
N VAL A 91 7.73 12.63 -10.39
CA VAL A 91 7.49 12.54 -8.96
C VAL A 91 8.42 11.52 -8.33
N ASP A 92 9.09 11.92 -7.25
CA ASP A 92 9.94 11.02 -6.46
C ASP A 92 9.11 9.80 -5.99
N PRO A 93 9.55 8.57 -6.31
CA PRO A 93 8.83 7.37 -5.92
C PRO A 93 8.72 7.20 -4.38
N GLY A 94 9.61 7.84 -3.62
CA GLY A 94 9.68 7.71 -2.17
C GLY A 94 9.96 6.28 -1.71
N ARG A 95 9.80 6.04 -0.40
CA ARG A 95 9.93 4.69 0.15
C ARG A 95 8.85 3.75 -0.40
N PRO A 96 9.19 2.50 -0.78
CA PRO A 96 8.21 1.50 -1.18
C PRO A 96 7.06 1.35 -0.17
N GLY A 97 5.84 1.34 -0.69
CA GLY A 97 4.63 1.24 0.10
C GLY A 97 3.75 0.08 -0.34
N GLN A 98 2.45 0.20 -0.13
CA GLN A 98 1.49 -0.81 -0.57
C GLN A 98 1.32 -0.78 -2.09
N PRO A 99 1.63 -1.87 -2.82
CA PRO A 99 1.37 -1.98 -4.25
C PRO A 99 -0.07 -2.38 -4.52
N TRP A 100 -0.56 -2.16 -5.74
CA TRP A 100 -1.70 -2.91 -6.24
C TRP A 100 -1.26 -4.34 -6.54
N LEU A 101 -2.13 -5.30 -6.24
CA LEU A 101 -1.83 -6.70 -6.46
C LEU A 101 -2.80 -7.29 -7.47
N TYR A 102 -2.29 -7.58 -8.65
CA TYR A 102 -3.05 -8.35 -9.64
C TYR A 102 -2.92 -9.84 -9.33
N VAL A 103 -4.05 -10.51 -9.29
CA VAL A 103 -4.13 -11.94 -8.99
C VAL A 103 -5.00 -12.64 -10.00
N ASP A 104 -4.49 -13.73 -10.56
CA ASP A 104 -5.26 -14.71 -11.31
C ASP A 104 -4.86 -16.13 -10.87
N ALA A 105 -5.72 -16.75 -10.08
CA ALA A 105 -5.49 -18.10 -9.58
C ALA A 105 -5.41 -19.13 -10.71
N LYS A 106 -6.12 -18.92 -11.83
CA LYS A 106 -6.16 -19.89 -12.95
C LYS A 106 -4.82 -20.04 -13.64
N THR A 107 -4.05 -18.96 -13.70
CA THR A 107 -2.70 -18.96 -14.33
C THR A 107 -1.59 -19.04 -13.31
N GLY A 108 -1.91 -19.10 -12.00
CA GLY A 108 -0.92 -19.06 -10.94
C GLY A 108 -0.18 -17.72 -10.88
N THR A 109 -0.88 -16.61 -11.15
CA THR A 109 -0.29 -15.27 -11.20
C THR A 109 -0.64 -14.46 -9.96
N GLN A 110 0.36 -13.86 -9.35
CA GLN A 110 0.28 -12.84 -8.30
C GLN A 110 1.44 -11.86 -8.52
N ILE A 111 1.13 -10.65 -8.99
CA ILE A 111 2.15 -9.69 -9.39
C ILE A 111 1.90 -8.33 -8.73
N PRO A 112 2.92 -7.75 -8.05
CA PRO A 112 2.83 -6.41 -7.50
C PRO A 112 2.93 -5.36 -8.62
N LEU A 113 1.97 -4.44 -8.66
CA LEU A 113 1.91 -3.36 -9.65
C LEU A 113 2.03 -2.00 -8.97
N SER A 114 2.75 -1.09 -9.61
CA SER A 114 2.84 0.31 -9.19
C SER A 114 3.23 1.17 -10.39
N TYR A 115 2.67 2.38 -10.48
CA TYR A 115 3.16 3.39 -11.42
C TYR A 115 4.47 4.02 -10.95
N ARG A 116 4.80 3.88 -9.66
CA ARG A 116 6.08 4.33 -9.09
C ARG A 116 7.16 3.30 -9.35
N PHE A 117 8.41 3.72 -9.41
CA PHE A 117 9.55 2.84 -9.67
C PHE A 117 10.02 2.14 -8.40
N TRP A 118 9.11 1.48 -7.67
CA TRP A 118 9.50 0.72 -6.49
C TRP A 118 10.15 -0.60 -6.87
N PRO A 119 11.30 -0.96 -6.27
CA PRO A 119 11.94 -2.24 -6.54
C PRO A 119 10.99 -3.42 -6.26
N GLY A 120 10.91 -4.36 -7.19
CA GLY A 120 10.03 -5.54 -7.10
C GLY A 120 8.59 -5.30 -7.51
N THR A 121 8.27 -4.13 -8.07
CA THR A 121 6.96 -3.85 -8.71
C THR A 121 7.12 -3.62 -10.20
N PHE A 122 6.02 -3.77 -10.93
CA PHE A 122 5.95 -3.51 -12.36
C PHE A 122 4.90 -2.43 -12.64
N LYS A 123 5.11 -1.65 -13.70
CA LYS A 123 4.06 -0.75 -14.17
C LYS A 123 2.91 -1.56 -14.77
N PRO A 124 1.64 -1.13 -14.62
CA PRO A 124 0.51 -1.79 -15.25
C PRO A 124 0.70 -2.03 -16.75
N SER A 125 1.26 -1.06 -17.46
CA SER A 125 1.55 -1.17 -18.90
C SER A 125 2.58 -2.25 -19.26
N GLN A 126 3.54 -2.54 -18.38
CA GLN A 126 4.50 -3.64 -18.59
C GLN A 126 3.84 -5.01 -18.49
N PHE A 127 2.69 -5.10 -17.83
CA PHE A 127 1.88 -6.30 -17.73
C PHE A 127 0.73 -6.30 -18.76
N GLY A 128 0.72 -5.34 -19.70
CA GLY A 128 -0.30 -5.22 -20.74
C GLY A 128 -1.65 -4.71 -20.25
N LEU A 129 -1.70 -4.10 -19.06
CA LEU A 129 -2.89 -3.40 -18.59
C LEU A 129 -2.90 -1.97 -19.11
N SER A 130 -3.90 -1.64 -19.91
CA SER A 130 -4.22 -0.27 -20.25
C SER A 130 -4.69 0.51 -19.01
N ASP A 131 -4.61 1.83 -19.05
CA ASP A 131 -5.09 2.68 -17.95
C ASP A 131 -6.58 2.46 -17.65
N ARG A 132 -7.38 2.20 -18.70
CA ARG A 132 -8.79 1.86 -18.54
C ARG A 132 -9.00 0.55 -17.81
N GLU A 133 -8.29 -0.51 -18.20
CA GLU A 133 -8.38 -1.83 -17.55
C GLU A 133 -7.88 -1.77 -16.11
N PHE A 134 -6.76 -1.07 -15.88
CA PHE A 134 -6.27 -0.82 -14.53
C PHE A 134 -7.31 -0.12 -13.68
N THR A 135 -7.92 0.94 -14.20
CA THR A 135 -8.97 1.69 -13.50
C THR A 135 -10.18 0.81 -13.19
N LYS A 136 -10.61 -0.05 -14.10
CA LYS A 136 -11.70 -1.01 -13.84
C LYS A 136 -11.38 -1.99 -12.72
N ILE A 137 -10.16 -2.49 -12.68
CA ILE A 137 -9.74 -3.49 -11.68
C ILE A 137 -9.53 -2.84 -10.32
N PHE A 138 -8.85 -1.71 -10.28
CA PHE A 138 -8.34 -1.10 -9.04
C PHE A 138 -8.99 0.25 -8.69
N GLY A 139 -9.66 0.90 -9.61
CA GLY A 139 -10.16 2.27 -9.46
C GLY A 139 -11.19 2.43 -8.34
N ARG A 140 -11.84 1.33 -7.93
CA ARG A 140 -12.75 1.36 -6.76
C ARG A 140 -12.06 1.74 -5.45
N GLN A 141 -10.75 1.51 -5.34
CA GLN A 141 -9.91 1.87 -4.22
C GLN A 141 -9.03 3.10 -4.51
N THR A 142 -9.32 3.84 -5.55
CA THR A 142 -8.66 5.10 -5.85
C THR A 142 -9.66 6.25 -5.71
N PRO A 143 -9.25 7.41 -5.21
CA PRO A 143 -10.14 8.56 -5.09
C PRO A 143 -10.38 9.29 -6.43
N GLY A 144 -9.87 8.76 -7.54
CA GLY A 144 -9.92 9.36 -8.88
C GLY A 144 -8.61 10.02 -9.29
N GLY A 145 -8.59 10.60 -10.45
CA GLY A 145 -7.36 11.13 -11.06
C GLY A 145 -6.38 10.03 -11.46
N GLY A 146 -5.12 10.39 -11.67
CA GLY A 146 -4.07 9.43 -12.01
C GLY A 146 -4.31 8.69 -13.32
N ALA A 147 -4.21 7.36 -13.28
CA ALA A 147 -4.31 6.51 -14.47
C ALA A 147 -5.63 6.65 -15.23
N GLY A 148 -6.74 6.89 -14.51
CA GLY A 148 -8.05 7.06 -15.14
C GLY A 148 -8.23 8.34 -15.94
N GLU A 149 -7.29 9.28 -15.81
CA GLU A 149 -7.30 10.54 -16.54
C GLU A 149 -6.37 10.57 -17.76
N THR A 150 -5.52 9.58 -17.92
CA THR A 150 -4.62 9.50 -19.07
C THR A 150 -5.38 9.09 -20.33
N GLU A 151 -4.92 9.55 -21.49
CA GLU A 151 -5.48 9.13 -22.77
C GLU A 151 -5.00 7.71 -23.07
N ASP A 152 -5.94 6.78 -23.14
CA ASP A 152 -5.66 5.42 -23.57
C ASP A 152 -5.86 5.29 -25.08
N THR A 153 -4.78 5.06 -25.79
CA THR A 153 -4.81 4.93 -27.26
C THR A 153 -5.35 3.58 -27.74
N VAL A 154 -5.35 2.56 -26.88
CA VAL A 154 -5.73 1.19 -27.25
C VAL A 154 -7.26 1.04 -27.35
N ASN A 155 -8.01 1.75 -26.51
CA ASN A 155 -9.47 1.68 -26.46
C ASN A 155 -10.12 3.07 -26.54
N VAL A 156 -9.67 3.89 -27.48
CA VAL A 156 -10.10 5.30 -27.60
C VAL A 156 -11.62 5.45 -27.61
N MET A 157 -12.33 4.67 -28.45
CA MET A 157 -13.78 4.78 -28.56
C MET A 157 -14.49 4.40 -27.23
N ARG A 158 -14.03 3.35 -26.60
CA ARG A 158 -14.55 2.92 -25.29
C ARG A 158 -14.30 3.98 -24.22
N GLN A 159 -13.14 4.64 -24.28
CA GLN A 159 -12.78 5.73 -23.38
C GLN A 159 -13.68 6.96 -23.54
N TYR A 160 -14.13 7.26 -24.77
CA TYR A 160 -15.11 8.33 -24.98
C TYR A 160 -16.43 8.08 -24.25
N VAL A 161 -16.90 6.84 -24.21
CA VAL A 161 -18.11 6.50 -23.45
C VAL A 161 -17.83 6.51 -21.95
N SER A 162 -16.79 5.82 -21.49
CA SER A 162 -16.44 5.73 -20.06
C SER A 162 -16.17 7.08 -19.43
N GLY A 163 -15.55 7.99 -20.18
CA GLY A 163 -15.04 9.26 -19.70
C GLY A 163 -13.82 9.11 -18.82
N LYS A 164 -13.39 10.21 -18.23
CA LYS A 164 -12.27 10.27 -17.30
C LYS A 164 -12.75 10.03 -15.86
N LEU A 165 -11.91 9.41 -15.05
CA LEU A 165 -12.13 9.28 -13.62
C LEU A 165 -11.59 10.52 -12.93
N GLU A 166 -12.43 11.53 -12.74
CA GLU A 166 -12.09 12.71 -11.98
C GLU A 166 -11.79 12.39 -10.51
N ILE A 167 -11.03 13.28 -9.85
CA ILE A 167 -10.85 13.18 -8.40
C ILE A 167 -12.20 13.29 -7.74
N ASN A 168 -12.61 12.28 -7.00
CA ASN A 168 -13.82 12.31 -6.20
C ASN A 168 -13.54 12.97 -4.85
N CYS A 169 -13.58 14.30 -4.81
CA CYS A 169 -13.33 15.09 -3.60
C CYS A 169 -14.22 14.65 -2.43
N LEU A 170 -15.45 14.26 -2.72
CA LEU A 170 -16.42 13.79 -1.73
C LEU A 170 -16.09 12.41 -1.16
N SER A 171 -15.20 11.63 -1.79
CA SER A 171 -14.71 10.39 -1.19
C SER A 171 -13.99 10.61 0.14
N CYS A 172 -13.31 11.76 0.27
CA CYS A 172 -12.58 12.16 1.48
C CYS A 172 -13.31 13.24 2.26
N HIS A 173 -13.75 14.31 1.60
CA HIS A 173 -14.26 15.53 2.26
C HIS A 173 -15.76 15.52 2.59
N ASN A 174 -16.51 14.48 2.25
CA ASN A 174 -17.91 14.38 2.66
C ASN A 174 -18.01 13.82 4.09
N GLY A 175 -18.47 14.62 5.04
CA GLY A 175 -18.75 14.21 6.42
C GLY A 175 -20.02 13.38 6.58
N ASP A 176 -20.82 13.19 5.52
CA ASP A 176 -21.99 12.32 5.57
C ASP A 176 -21.54 10.84 5.50
N PRO A 177 -21.83 10.02 6.53
CA PRO A 177 -21.48 8.61 6.52
C PRO A 177 -22.21 7.80 5.44
N ARG A 178 -23.26 8.36 4.83
CA ARG A 178 -24.03 7.75 3.75
C ARG A 178 -23.33 7.82 2.38
N GLN A 179 -22.17 8.51 2.28
CA GLN A 179 -21.36 8.46 1.06
C GLN A 179 -21.09 7.01 0.67
N ASP A 180 -21.65 6.57 -0.44
CA ASP A 180 -21.59 5.17 -0.85
C ASP A 180 -20.37 4.89 -1.75
N GLN A 181 -19.31 4.34 -1.16
CA GLN A 181 -18.13 3.89 -1.91
C GLN A 181 -18.30 2.47 -2.43
N GLY A 182 -18.98 1.61 -1.71
CA GLY A 182 -18.97 0.17 -1.94
C GLY A 182 -20.33 -0.50 -2.14
N GLY A 183 -21.42 0.24 -2.03
CA GLY A 183 -22.78 -0.29 -2.13
C GLY A 183 -23.22 -0.63 -3.55
N PRO A 184 -24.44 -1.15 -3.70
CA PRO A 184 -24.91 -1.73 -4.95
C PRO A 184 -25.01 -0.74 -6.13
N SER A 185 -25.05 0.56 -5.86
CA SER A 185 -25.06 1.61 -6.88
C SER A 185 -23.89 2.58 -6.75
N GLY A 186 -23.02 2.37 -5.77
CA GLY A 186 -21.98 3.30 -5.40
C GLY A 186 -20.78 3.34 -6.35
N TYR A 187 -19.76 4.09 -5.91
CA TYR A 187 -18.56 4.37 -6.68
C TYR A 187 -17.90 3.11 -7.26
N ALA A 188 -17.69 2.10 -6.42
CA ALA A 188 -17.02 0.85 -6.83
C ALA A 188 -17.76 0.11 -7.95
N VAL A 189 -19.10 0.12 -7.93
CA VAL A 189 -19.92 -0.54 -8.95
C VAL A 189 -19.83 0.23 -10.27
N GLN A 190 -19.88 1.55 -10.24
CA GLN A 190 -19.74 2.36 -11.46
C GLN A 190 -18.37 2.15 -12.10
N ILE A 191 -17.30 2.13 -11.29
CA ILE A 191 -15.95 1.84 -11.81
C ILE A 191 -15.89 0.46 -12.48
N SER A 192 -16.46 -0.58 -11.87
CA SER A 192 -16.45 -1.94 -12.43
C SER A 192 -17.24 -2.07 -13.75
N ARG A 193 -18.18 -1.17 -13.99
CA ARG A 193 -18.97 -1.08 -15.23
C ARG A 193 -18.33 -0.17 -16.31
N GLY A 194 -17.15 0.39 -16.03
CA GLY A 194 -16.52 1.38 -16.89
C GLY A 194 -17.21 2.75 -16.89
N ASN A 195 -18.11 3.03 -15.95
CA ASN A 195 -18.87 4.26 -15.86
C ASN A 195 -18.09 5.34 -15.07
N PHE A 196 -16.90 5.68 -15.53
CA PHE A 196 -15.98 6.52 -14.74
C PHE A 196 -16.53 7.92 -14.48
N ARG A 197 -17.07 8.59 -15.50
CA ARG A 197 -17.63 9.93 -15.37
C ARG A 197 -18.87 10.02 -14.49
N TRP A 198 -19.59 8.89 -14.30
CA TRP A 198 -20.81 8.85 -13.48
C TRP A 198 -20.55 8.46 -12.03
N ALA A 199 -19.34 8.01 -11.71
CA ALA A 199 -19.05 7.40 -10.41
C ALA A 199 -19.24 8.36 -9.23
N ALA A 200 -18.84 9.61 -9.37
CA ALA A 200 -18.99 10.62 -8.32
C ALA A 200 -20.46 10.96 -8.05
N ALA A 201 -21.29 11.11 -9.09
CA ALA A 201 -22.72 11.39 -8.95
C ALA A 201 -23.46 10.28 -8.21
N ALA A 202 -23.19 9.02 -8.57
CA ALA A 202 -23.81 7.86 -7.93
C ALA A 202 -23.39 7.73 -6.47
N SER A 203 -22.10 7.90 -6.16
CA SER A 203 -21.60 7.74 -4.80
C SER A 203 -22.03 8.85 -3.84
N SER A 204 -22.23 10.04 -4.33
CA SER A 204 -22.68 11.19 -3.52
C SER A 204 -24.18 11.20 -3.22
N GLY A 205 -24.94 10.27 -3.81
CA GLY A 205 -26.39 10.23 -3.66
C GLY A 205 -27.14 11.28 -4.48
N LEU A 206 -26.45 12.00 -5.37
CA LEU A 206 -27.08 13.02 -6.24
C LEU A 206 -27.99 12.39 -7.30
N ALA A 207 -27.67 11.17 -7.74
CA ALA A 207 -28.31 10.57 -8.89
C ALA A 207 -28.27 9.04 -8.86
N THR A 208 -29.18 8.46 -9.61
CA THR A 208 -29.11 7.03 -9.99
C THR A 208 -28.53 6.91 -11.38
N VAL A 209 -27.56 5.99 -11.53
CA VAL A 209 -26.92 5.66 -12.80
C VAL A 209 -27.33 4.26 -13.24
N THR A 210 -27.81 4.13 -14.48
CA THR A 210 -28.21 2.86 -15.07
C THR A 210 -27.41 2.58 -16.32
N GLY A 211 -27.22 1.29 -16.64
CA GLY A 211 -26.39 0.86 -17.77
C GLY A 211 -24.92 0.70 -17.44
N SER A 212 -24.15 0.31 -18.44
CA SER A 212 -22.73 0.02 -18.33
C SER A 212 -22.03 0.45 -19.63
N ALA A 213 -20.95 1.20 -19.50
CA ALA A 213 -20.10 1.53 -20.65
C ALA A 213 -19.44 0.26 -21.24
N ASP A 214 -19.29 -0.80 -20.45
CA ASP A 214 -18.74 -2.08 -20.91
C ASP A 214 -19.71 -2.90 -21.76
N ASP A 215 -21.01 -2.66 -21.63
CA ASP A 215 -22.02 -3.33 -22.47
C ASP A 215 -22.08 -2.75 -23.89
N MET A 216 -21.35 -1.65 -24.13
CA MET A 216 -21.22 -1.05 -25.45
C MET A 216 -20.27 -1.88 -26.33
N GLU A 217 -20.51 -1.92 -27.62
CA GLU A 217 -19.58 -2.54 -28.58
C GLU A 217 -18.23 -1.80 -28.61
N GLU A 218 -17.13 -2.51 -28.86
CA GLU A 218 -15.77 -1.92 -28.88
C GLU A 218 -15.64 -0.77 -29.86
N MET A 219 -16.32 -0.86 -31.00
CA MET A 219 -16.28 0.12 -32.08
C MET A 219 -17.45 1.11 -32.04
N TYR A 220 -18.17 1.18 -30.92
CA TYR A 220 -19.24 2.16 -30.79
C TYR A 220 -18.71 3.59 -30.88
N ASP A 221 -19.19 4.32 -31.87
CA ASP A 221 -18.91 5.72 -32.04
C ASP A 221 -20.11 6.56 -31.54
N PRO A 222 -19.98 7.30 -30.43
CA PRO A 222 -21.05 8.14 -29.92
C PRO A 222 -21.39 9.32 -30.87
N TYR A 223 -20.53 9.59 -31.84
CA TYR A 223 -20.70 10.67 -32.82
C TYR A 223 -21.27 10.16 -34.16
N ASP A 224 -21.40 8.81 -34.33
CA ASP A 224 -22.02 8.25 -35.52
C ASP A 224 -23.56 8.45 -35.44
N PRO A 225 -24.17 9.18 -36.39
CA PRO A 225 -25.63 9.36 -36.44
C PRO A 225 -26.40 8.05 -36.48
N PHE A 226 -25.83 6.98 -37.06
CA PHE A 226 -26.46 5.67 -37.14
C PHE A 226 -26.33 4.83 -35.86
N ALA A 227 -25.42 5.17 -34.98
CA ALA A 227 -25.30 4.54 -33.65
C ALA A 227 -26.54 4.74 -32.78
N VAL A 228 -27.29 5.82 -33.00
CA VAL A 228 -28.55 6.10 -32.33
C VAL A 228 -29.63 5.08 -32.66
N GLU A 229 -29.71 4.56 -33.90
CA GLU A 229 -30.67 3.55 -34.30
C GLU A 229 -30.36 2.19 -33.67
N THR A 230 -29.09 1.82 -33.53
CA THR A 230 -28.67 0.60 -32.83
C THR A 230 -28.88 0.70 -31.31
N ALA A 231 -28.79 1.88 -30.73
CA ALA A 231 -29.12 2.14 -29.32
C ALA A 231 -30.62 1.90 -29.02
N GLN A 232 -31.49 2.17 -29.97
CA GLN A 232 -32.94 1.92 -29.81
C GLN A 232 -33.27 0.41 -29.79
N SER A 233 -32.42 -0.45 -30.34
CA SER A 233 -32.59 -1.91 -30.31
C SER A 233 -32.14 -2.56 -28.97
N GLY A 234 -31.71 -1.78 -27.99
CA GLY A 234 -31.27 -2.25 -26.65
C GLY A 234 -29.85 -2.77 -26.56
N LYS A 235 -29.14 -2.78 -27.69
CA LYS A 235 -27.75 -3.16 -27.79
C LYS A 235 -26.84 -1.97 -27.71
N ASN A 236 -26.21 -1.30 -27.33
CA ASN A 236 -25.39 -0.07 -27.40
C ASN A 236 -26.05 1.14 -26.74
N LYS A 237 -26.78 0.91 -25.64
CA LYS A 237 -27.36 2.02 -24.89
C LYS A 237 -26.32 2.58 -23.92
N PRO A 238 -25.85 3.83 -24.09
CA PRO A 238 -24.95 4.47 -23.15
C PRO A 238 -25.52 4.49 -21.72
N PRO A 239 -24.68 4.55 -20.69
CA PRO A 239 -25.15 4.80 -19.33
C PRO A 239 -25.97 6.08 -19.26
N THR A 240 -27.02 6.05 -18.46
CA THR A 240 -27.92 7.19 -18.25
C THR A 240 -27.94 7.57 -16.78
N ILE A 241 -28.15 8.86 -16.50
CA ILE A 241 -28.21 9.43 -15.16
C ILE A 241 -29.59 10.05 -14.92
N THR A 242 -30.12 9.84 -13.72
CA THR A 242 -31.35 10.50 -13.25
C THR A 242 -31.05 11.16 -11.91
N TYR A 243 -31.14 12.47 -11.86
CA TYR A 243 -30.91 13.24 -10.65
C TYR A 243 -32.09 13.13 -9.67
N HIS A 244 -31.77 13.04 -8.38
CA HIS A 244 -32.75 12.96 -7.31
C HIS A 244 -33.20 14.39 -6.93
N LYS A 245 -34.41 14.77 -7.32
CA LYS A 245 -34.95 16.12 -7.10
C LYS A 245 -34.98 16.54 -5.63
N ASP A 246 -35.14 15.58 -4.75
CA ASP A 246 -35.22 15.77 -3.30
C ASP A 246 -33.90 16.14 -2.62
N VAL A 247 -32.78 16.00 -3.33
CA VAL A 247 -31.45 16.42 -2.82
C VAL A 247 -31.11 17.87 -3.26
N PHE A 248 -31.88 18.41 -4.19
CA PHE A 248 -31.73 19.78 -4.66
C PHE A 248 -32.68 20.71 -3.90
N ASP A 249 -32.21 21.90 -3.61
CA ASP A 249 -33.02 22.95 -3.00
C ASP A 249 -33.83 23.69 -4.06
N TYR A 250 -34.66 24.64 -3.63
CA TYR A 250 -35.55 25.43 -4.49
C TYR A 250 -34.82 26.28 -5.55
N ASP A 251 -33.52 26.53 -5.35
CA ASP A 251 -32.66 27.27 -6.27
C ASP A 251 -31.67 26.35 -7.05
N ASP A 252 -31.97 25.05 -7.08
CA ASP A 252 -31.15 24.00 -7.69
C ASP A 252 -29.71 23.95 -7.14
N THR A 253 -29.51 24.33 -5.88
CA THR A 253 -28.30 24.10 -5.14
C THR A 253 -28.37 22.78 -4.36
N VAL A 254 -27.24 22.23 -4.03
CA VAL A 254 -27.14 21.01 -3.21
C VAL A 254 -26.38 21.31 -1.93
N PHE A 255 -26.88 20.78 -0.82
CA PHE A 255 -26.16 20.80 0.43
C PHE A 255 -25.25 19.60 0.54
N PHE A 256 -23.93 19.86 0.59
CA PHE A 256 -22.93 18.86 0.94
C PHE A 256 -22.38 19.11 2.35
N ASN A 257 -22.30 18.08 3.16
CA ASN A 257 -21.64 18.15 4.46
C ASN A 257 -20.12 18.06 4.27
N ILE A 258 -19.50 19.15 3.80
CA ILE A 258 -18.08 19.19 3.50
C ILE A 258 -17.29 19.39 4.79
N VAL A 259 -16.29 18.54 5.01
CA VAL A 259 -15.37 18.58 6.14
C VAL A 259 -13.95 18.85 5.68
N ARG A 260 -13.24 19.72 6.37
CA ARG A 260 -11.82 19.99 6.11
C ARG A 260 -10.96 18.86 6.67
N GLU A 261 -11.20 18.48 7.90
CA GLU A 261 -10.52 17.37 8.56
C GLU A 261 -11.20 16.05 8.17
N VAL A 262 -10.50 15.26 7.38
CA VAL A 262 -11.04 14.00 6.85
C VAL A 262 -11.10 12.96 7.97
N PRO A 263 -12.28 12.41 8.29
CA PRO A 263 -12.43 11.41 9.32
C PRO A 263 -11.79 10.08 8.89
N SER A 264 -11.15 9.37 9.83
CA SER A 264 -10.38 8.14 9.58
C SER A 264 -11.15 7.05 8.83
N TYR A 265 -12.47 6.93 9.02
CA TYR A 265 -13.28 5.92 8.33
C TYR A 265 -13.32 6.11 6.80
N ARG A 266 -13.04 7.31 6.28
CA ARG A 266 -12.90 7.54 4.85
C ARG A 266 -11.64 6.88 4.29
N CYS A 267 -10.56 6.88 5.06
CA CYS A 267 -9.29 6.26 4.66
C CYS A 267 -9.40 4.74 4.59
N TYR A 268 -10.20 4.12 5.46
CA TYR A 268 -10.32 2.66 5.55
C TYR A 268 -10.87 2.01 4.29
N PHE A 269 -11.60 2.73 3.48
CA PHE A 269 -12.09 2.21 2.21
C PHE A 269 -10.94 1.70 1.30
N CYS A 270 -9.82 2.41 1.31
CA CYS A 270 -8.64 2.06 0.52
C CYS A 270 -7.49 1.47 1.36
N HIS A 271 -7.40 1.80 2.65
CA HIS A 271 -6.25 1.49 3.50
C HIS A 271 -6.51 0.50 4.63
N SER A 272 -7.67 -0.14 4.66
CA SER A 272 -7.95 -1.13 5.69
C SER A 272 -7.05 -2.36 5.61
N ASN A 273 -6.73 -2.92 6.77
CA ASN A 273 -6.06 -4.19 6.92
C ASN A 273 -6.90 -5.08 7.85
N LEU A 274 -7.13 -6.32 7.44
CA LEU A 274 -7.81 -7.32 8.24
C LEU A 274 -6.88 -8.49 8.50
N TYR A 275 -6.77 -8.91 9.76
CA TYR A 275 -6.07 -10.13 10.13
C TYR A 275 -7.01 -11.32 9.96
N MET A 276 -6.50 -12.37 9.32
CA MET A 276 -7.23 -13.60 9.05
C MET A 276 -6.54 -14.74 9.78
N GLY A 277 -7.13 -15.21 10.86
CA GLY A 277 -6.59 -16.28 11.68
C GLY A 277 -7.68 -17.23 12.19
N ALA A 278 -7.32 -18.45 12.57
CA ALA A 278 -8.25 -19.37 13.22
C ALA A 278 -8.66 -18.77 14.57
N GLY A 279 -9.97 -18.56 14.77
CA GLY A 279 -10.50 -17.95 15.99
C GLY A 279 -10.37 -16.44 16.10
N GLU A 280 -9.81 -15.78 15.08
CA GLU A 280 -9.75 -14.32 15.00
C GLU A 280 -11.03 -13.77 14.37
N THR A 281 -11.58 -12.74 14.96
CA THR A 281 -12.65 -11.94 14.34
C THR A 281 -12.05 -10.92 13.40
N GLU A 282 -12.71 -10.69 12.27
CA GLU A 282 -12.31 -9.63 11.34
C GLU A 282 -12.43 -8.26 12.02
N LYS A 283 -11.36 -7.47 11.94
CA LYS A 283 -11.34 -6.11 12.48
C LYS A 283 -10.44 -5.21 11.64
N TRP A 284 -10.66 -3.91 11.76
CA TRP A 284 -9.80 -2.89 11.21
C TRP A 284 -8.63 -2.70 12.16
N SER A 285 -7.43 -3.09 11.75
CA SER A 285 -6.28 -3.12 12.66
C SER A 285 -5.81 -1.72 13.06
N GLN A 286 -6.03 -0.71 12.22
CA GLN A 286 -5.68 0.68 12.54
C GLN A 286 -6.42 1.22 13.78
N ASP A 287 -7.62 0.72 14.07
CA ASP A 287 -8.40 1.14 15.23
C ASP A 287 -7.75 0.74 16.57
N GLU A 288 -6.79 -0.17 16.52
CA GLU A 288 -6.01 -0.59 17.70
C GLU A 288 -4.78 0.30 17.97
N ASP A 289 -4.45 1.23 17.06
CA ASP A 289 -3.32 2.14 17.20
C ASP A 289 -3.49 3.08 18.40
N VAL A 290 -2.43 3.24 19.19
CA VAL A 290 -2.45 4.06 20.40
C VAL A 290 -2.76 5.53 20.10
N HIS A 291 -2.35 6.03 18.94
CA HIS A 291 -2.59 7.41 18.53
C HIS A 291 -4.07 7.62 18.19
N LEU A 292 -4.68 6.69 17.45
CA LEU A 292 -6.13 6.74 17.16
C LEU A 292 -6.95 6.59 18.44
N LYS A 293 -6.53 5.73 19.37
CA LYS A 293 -7.16 5.61 20.70
C LYS A 293 -7.02 6.87 21.55
N ALA A 294 -5.96 7.63 21.34
CA ALA A 294 -5.78 8.94 22.00
C ALA A 294 -6.59 10.08 21.34
N GLY A 295 -7.31 9.78 20.25
CA GLY A 295 -8.16 10.74 19.56
C GLY A 295 -7.54 11.39 18.33
N LEU A 296 -6.32 10.99 17.92
CA LEU A 296 -5.73 11.46 16.67
C LEU A 296 -6.45 10.79 15.49
N THR A 297 -6.52 11.51 14.38
CA THR A 297 -7.03 11.01 13.10
C THR A 297 -5.86 10.63 12.17
N CYS A 298 -6.16 9.96 11.07
CA CYS A 298 -5.14 9.64 10.08
C CYS A 298 -4.43 10.90 9.57
N VAL A 299 -5.17 11.98 9.35
CA VAL A 299 -4.65 13.24 8.80
C VAL A 299 -3.84 14.08 9.79
N ASP A 300 -3.86 13.77 11.08
CA ASP A 300 -2.96 14.41 12.04
C ASP A 300 -1.49 14.02 11.81
N CYS A 301 -1.26 12.78 11.34
CA CYS A 301 0.06 12.27 10.97
C CYS A 301 0.33 12.43 9.47
N HIS A 302 -0.67 12.07 8.64
CA HIS A 302 -0.61 12.16 7.18
C HIS A 302 -1.14 13.51 6.71
N CYS A 303 -0.69 14.59 7.34
CA CYS A 303 -1.13 15.93 7.01
C CYS A 303 -0.67 16.37 5.62
N GLU A 304 -1.44 17.27 5.03
CA GLU A 304 -1.19 17.83 3.70
C GLU A 304 -1.62 19.29 3.65
N GLY A 305 -1.18 20.00 2.62
CA GLY A 305 -1.69 21.31 2.25
C GLY A 305 -2.74 21.20 1.13
N VAL A 306 -3.06 22.35 0.53
CA VAL A 306 -3.93 22.43 -0.66
C VAL A 306 -3.41 21.57 -1.81
N GLU A 307 -2.11 21.44 -1.92
CA GLU A 307 -1.42 20.63 -2.92
C GLU A 307 -1.60 19.12 -2.75
N HIS A 308 -2.20 18.67 -1.65
CA HIS A 308 -2.45 17.25 -1.34
C HIS A 308 -1.18 16.37 -1.39
N ASN A 309 -0.03 16.95 -1.08
CA ASN A 309 1.22 16.22 -0.90
C ASN A 309 1.24 15.59 0.48
N THR A 310 0.51 14.50 0.60
CA THR A 310 0.33 13.75 1.84
C THR A 310 1.66 13.28 2.41
N ILE A 311 1.96 13.66 3.65
CA ILE A 311 3.12 13.18 4.38
C ILE A 311 2.94 11.69 4.69
N ARG A 312 3.98 10.90 4.41
CA ARG A 312 3.97 9.44 4.62
C ARG A 312 4.56 9.01 5.96
N GLY A 313 5.21 9.92 6.68
CA GLY A 313 5.64 9.74 8.07
C GLY A 313 6.84 8.80 8.28
N TYR A 314 7.75 8.68 7.32
CA TYR A 314 8.95 7.86 7.49
C TYR A 314 10.20 8.73 7.74
N PRO A 315 11.20 8.22 8.47
CA PRO A 315 12.43 8.96 8.74
C PRO A 315 13.13 9.38 7.44
N GLY A 316 13.51 10.66 7.37
CA GLY A 316 14.20 11.23 6.20
C GLY A 316 13.29 11.71 5.07
N GLU A 317 11.97 11.59 5.19
CA GLU A 317 11.02 12.04 4.17
C GLU A 317 11.17 13.53 3.85
N ALA A 318 11.41 14.37 4.84
CA ALA A 318 11.61 15.81 4.64
C ALA A 318 12.77 16.13 3.68
N LYS A 319 13.82 15.31 3.70
CA LYS A 319 15.00 15.49 2.83
C LYS A 319 14.71 15.04 1.38
N THR A 320 13.88 14.01 1.21
CA THR A 320 13.56 13.45 -0.11
C THR A 320 12.41 14.18 -0.78
N SER A 321 11.39 14.57 -0.02
CA SER A 321 10.20 15.25 -0.55
C SER A 321 10.34 16.77 -0.64
N GLY A 322 11.34 17.36 0.03
CA GLY A 322 11.45 18.81 0.18
C GLY A 322 10.36 19.45 1.06
N ASN A 323 9.55 18.61 1.74
CA ASN A 323 8.51 19.08 2.65
C ASN A 323 9.03 19.10 4.09
N GLU A 324 9.36 20.26 4.59
CA GLU A 324 9.90 20.44 5.96
C GLU A 324 8.94 19.93 7.05
N LYS A 325 7.62 20.02 6.82
CA LYS A 325 6.62 19.51 7.77
C LYS A 325 6.71 17.99 7.97
N ALA A 326 7.27 17.26 6.99
CA ALA A 326 7.45 15.83 7.10
C ALA A 326 8.42 15.43 8.24
N ALA A 327 9.39 16.27 8.58
CA ALA A 327 10.29 16.03 9.70
C ALA A 327 9.53 15.91 11.03
N ALA A 328 8.52 16.75 11.23
CA ALA A 328 7.70 16.77 12.44
C ALA A 328 6.65 15.66 12.51
N SER A 329 6.40 14.95 11.43
CA SER A 329 5.31 13.96 11.32
C SER A 329 5.84 12.52 11.30
N SER A 330 7.09 12.29 11.69
CA SER A 330 7.67 10.96 11.90
C SER A 330 7.64 10.56 13.38
N CYS A 331 7.91 9.28 13.68
CA CYS A 331 8.07 8.82 15.05
C CYS A 331 9.13 9.65 15.79
N GLU A 332 10.30 9.77 15.16
CA GLU A 332 11.44 10.53 15.75
C GLU A 332 11.11 12.02 15.84
N GLY A 333 10.43 12.58 14.82
CA GLY A 333 10.04 13.98 14.82
C GLY A 333 9.12 14.36 15.98
N CYS A 334 8.05 13.60 16.21
CA CYS A 334 7.11 13.87 17.29
C CYS A 334 7.66 13.53 18.67
N HIS A 335 8.39 12.41 18.81
CA HIS A 335 8.81 11.91 20.11
C HIS A 335 10.20 12.39 20.56
N LEU A 336 11.13 12.63 19.63
CA LEU A 336 12.52 13.01 19.94
C LEU A 336 12.87 14.42 19.47
N GLY A 337 12.11 14.99 18.55
CA GLY A 337 12.40 16.27 17.93
C GLY A 337 13.50 16.14 16.89
N GLU A 338 13.19 15.57 15.73
CA GLU A 338 14.06 15.70 14.57
C GLU A 338 14.18 17.17 14.18
N HIS A 339 15.38 17.61 13.99
CA HIS A 339 15.71 19.00 13.71
C HIS A 339 15.16 19.42 12.34
N SER A 340 14.07 20.19 12.35
CA SER A 340 13.93 21.25 11.37
C SER A 340 14.69 22.46 11.91
N ASP A 341 15.38 23.21 11.08
CA ASP A 341 16.16 24.39 11.51
C ASP A 341 15.29 25.48 12.18
N SER A 342 13.98 25.31 12.25
CA SER A 342 13.02 26.31 12.66
C SER A 342 12.35 26.10 14.01
N GLU A 343 12.06 24.86 14.50
CA GLU A 343 11.39 24.64 15.80
C GLU A 343 11.60 23.24 16.39
N PRO A 344 11.72 23.09 17.73
CA PRO A 344 11.73 21.78 18.37
C PRO A 344 10.35 21.12 18.24
N THR A 345 10.32 19.93 17.63
CA THR A 345 9.08 19.19 17.38
C THR A 345 8.75 18.15 18.46
N ALA A 346 9.69 17.86 19.36
CA ALA A 346 9.47 16.93 20.48
C ALA A 346 8.27 17.37 21.34
N GLY A 347 7.38 16.42 21.63
CA GLY A 347 6.14 16.67 22.38
C GLY A 347 4.96 17.14 21.51
N ARG A 348 5.12 17.22 20.20
CA ARG A 348 4.04 17.56 19.27
C ARG A 348 2.83 16.65 19.47
N LEU A 349 1.63 17.22 19.42
CA LEU A 349 0.35 16.52 19.65
C LEU A 349 0.30 15.74 20.97
N GLY A 350 1.09 16.16 21.99
CA GLY A 350 1.16 15.49 23.27
C GLY A 350 2.04 14.23 23.29
N ALA A 351 2.88 14.03 22.27
CA ALA A 351 3.77 12.88 22.19
C ALA A 351 4.72 12.80 23.38
N PRO A 352 4.79 11.69 24.13
CA PRO A 352 5.73 11.54 25.24
C PRO A 352 7.17 11.41 24.73
N VAL A 353 8.11 12.06 25.38
CA VAL A 353 9.54 11.87 25.11
C VAL A 353 10.00 10.56 25.76
N PRO A 354 10.50 9.59 24.97
CA PRO A 354 10.85 8.27 25.48
C PRO A 354 12.18 8.31 26.25
N GLU A 355 12.25 7.62 27.38
CA GLU A 355 13.48 7.49 28.15
C GLU A 355 14.32 6.26 27.76
N HIS A 356 13.70 5.17 27.31
CA HIS A 356 14.31 3.89 26.93
C HIS A 356 15.39 3.37 27.91
N LYS A 357 15.16 3.55 29.20
CA LYS A 357 16.12 3.14 30.25
C LYS A 357 16.47 1.65 30.15
N GLY A 358 17.77 1.35 30.10
CA GLY A 358 18.27 -0.03 30.09
C GLY A 358 18.30 -0.71 28.73
N LEU A 359 17.91 -0.05 27.65
CA LEU A 359 18.08 -0.56 26.29
C LEU A 359 19.49 -0.28 25.78
N PRO A 360 20.21 -1.28 25.21
CA PRO A 360 21.50 -1.06 24.57
C PRO A 360 21.39 -0.13 23.35
N ALA A 361 22.36 0.78 23.18
CA ALA A 361 22.40 1.73 22.07
C ALA A 361 22.33 1.08 20.68
N VAL A 362 22.89 -0.12 20.53
CA VAL A 362 22.86 -0.89 19.27
C VAL A 362 21.45 -1.16 18.75
N HIS A 363 20.44 -1.19 19.63
CA HIS A 363 19.05 -1.35 19.19
C HIS A 363 18.57 -0.14 18.38
N PHE A 364 18.93 1.07 18.77
CA PHE A 364 18.55 2.31 18.06
C PHE A 364 19.30 2.46 16.73
N GLU A 365 20.48 1.87 16.62
CA GLU A 365 21.26 1.83 15.38
C GLU A 365 20.75 0.78 14.39
N LYS A 366 20.24 -0.36 14.88
CA LYS A 366 19.90 -1.53 14.07
C LYS A 366 18.41 -1.76 13.87
N LEU A 367 17.56 -1.20 14.71
CA LEU A 367 16.12 -1.40 14.67
C LEU A 367 15.40 -0.07 14.40
N THR A 368 14.30 -0.15 13.67
CA THR A 368 13.34 0.97 13.57
C THR A 368 12.54 1.09 14.86
N CYS A 369 11.96 2.24 15.16
CA CYS A 369 11.01 2.40 16.28
C CYS A 369 9.85 1.42 16.17
N THR A 370 9.40 1.19 14.94
CA THR A 370 8.32 0.28 14.60
C THR A 370 8.64 -1.19 14.92
N ALA A 371 9.91 -1.58 14.99
CA ALA A 371 10.29 -2.95 15.34
C ALA A 371 9.77 -3.37 16.72
N CYS A 372 9.78 -2.46 17.67
CA CYS A 372 9.28 -2.70 19.03
C CYS A 372 7.82 -2.25 19.20
N HIS A 373 7.40 -1.21 18.51
CA HIS A 373 6.14 -0.52 18.80
C HIS A 373 5.02 -0.78 17.80
N SER A 374 5.26 -1.28 16.59
CA SER A 374 4.20 -1.44 15.57
C SER A 374 3.83 -2.89 15.28
N GLY A 375 2.59 -3.06 14.84
CA GLY A 375 2.01 -4.35 14.48
C GLY A 375 1.78 -5.29 15.67
N PRO A 376 1.22 -6.48 15.42
CA PRO A 376 1.11 -7.51 16.44
C PRO A 376 2.50 -8.05 16.83
N TRP A 377 2.58 -8.70 17.98
CA TRP A 377 3.79 -9.40 18.38
C TRP A 377 4.13 -10.49 17.36
N PRO A 378 5.43 -10.73 17.10
CA PRO A 378 5.83 -11.80 16.19
C PRO A 378 5.38 -13.16 16.71
N THR A 379 4.91 -14.00 15.81
CA THR A 379 4.49 -15.37 16.06
C THR A 379 5.43 -16.35 15.39
N LEU A 380 5.32 -17.64 15.73
CA LEU A 380 6.14 -18.68 15.10
C LEU A 380 5.93 -18.73 13.58
N GLU A 381 4.72 -18.41 13.14
CA GLU A 381 4.36 -18.18 11.74
C GLU A 381 3.64 -16.83 11.63
N PRO A 382 4.02 -15.95 10.69
CA PRO A 382 3.35 -14.69 10.47
C PRO A 382 1.85 -14.86 10.18
N TYR A 383 1.07 -13.88 10.56
CA TYR A 383 -0.36 -13.85 10.24
C TYR A 383 -0.57 -13.66 8.74
N VAL A 384 -1.64 -14.23 8.21
CA VAL A 384 -2.18 -13.81 6.92
C VAL A 384 -2.98 -12.54 7.14
N THR A 385 -2.74 -11.52 6.31
CA THR A 385 -3.48 -10.26 6.36
C THR A 385 -4.14 -9.98 5.02
N LYS A 386 -5.24 -9.24 5.06
CA LYS A 386 -5.94 -8.72 3.89
C LYS A 386 -5.80 -7.20 3.85
N THR A 387 -5.75 -6.63 2.66
CA THR A 387 -5.73 -5.17 2.47
C THR A 387 -6.76 -4.76 1.43
N SER A 388 -7.31 -3.57 1.55
CA SER A 388 -8.34 -3.08 0.64
C SER A 388 -7.87 -3.06 -0.81
N MET A 389 -6.68 -2.57 -1.08
CA MET A 389 -6.13 -2.46 -2.44
C MET A 389 -5.86 -3.82 -3.09
N ALA A 390 -5.59 -4.86 -2.30
CA ALA A 390 -5.34 -6.21 -2.78
C ALA A 390 -6.63 -7.06 -2.84
N HIS A 391 -7.52 -6.90 -1.86
CA HIS A 391 -8.62 -7.82 -1.61
C HIS A 391 -10.01 -7.19 -1.75
N ARG A 392 -10.10 -5.95 -2.25
CA ARG A 392 -11.38 -5.24 -2.41
C ARG A 392 -12.14 -5.04 -1.09
N LEU A 393 -11.44 -4.95 0.03
CA LEU A 393 -12.03 -4.56 1.30
C LEU A 393 -12.51 -3.11 1.25
N GLY A 394 -13.24 -2.67 2.25
CA GLY A 394 -13.92 -1.37 2.22
C GLY A 394 -15.31 -1.44 1.57
N THR A 395 -15.60 -2.54 0.86
CA THR A 395 -16.95 -2.84 0.37
C THR A 395 -17.58 -3.86 1.31
N PRO A 396 -18.75 -3.59 1.91
CA PRO A 396 -19.42 -4.52 2.81
C PRO A 396 -19.56 -5.92 2.17
N ASN A 397 -19.25 -6.96 2.95
CA ASN A 397 -19.41 -8.37 2.58
C ASN A 397 -18.56 -8.85 1.39
N VAL A 398 -17.55 -8.11 0.97
CA VAL A 398 -16.70 -8.56 -0.13
C VAL A 398 -15.48 -9.27 0.42
N ASN A 399 -15.31 -10.49 -0.03
CA ASN A 399 -14.12 -11.30 -0.01
C ASN A 399 -13.42 -11.42 1.36
N LYS A 400 -13.98 -12.24 2.20
CA LYS A 400 -13.49 -12.49 3.56
C LYS A 400 -12.89 -13.89 3.75
N ALA A 401 -12.82 -14.68 2.68
CA ALA A 401 -12.29 -16.03 2.75
C ALA A 401 -10.77 -16.00 3.05
N ARG A 402 -10.33 -16.82 4.01
CA ARG A 402 -8.94 -16.93 4.41
C ARG A 402 -8.05 -17.46 3.30
N GLU A 403 -8.59 -18.37 2.52
CA GLU A 403 -7.89 -19.09 1.46
C GLU A 403 -7.75 -18.27 0.16
N MET A 404 -8.38 -17.10 0.10
CA MET A 404 -8.35 -16.31 -1.13
C MET A 404 -7.06 -15.52 -1.29
N LEU A 405 -6.52 -15.54 -2.50
CA LEU A 405 -5.38 -14.73 -2.93
C LEU A 405 -5.74 -13.22 -2.98
N PRO A 406 -4.73 -12.33 -2.87
CA PRO A 406 -3.32 -12.62 -2.60
C PRO A 406 -3.09 -13.01 -1.15
N HIS A 407 -2.01 -13.77 -0.89
CA HIS A 407 -1.56 -14.05 0.46
C HIS A 407 -0.51 -13.02 0.87
N ILE A 408 -0.79 -12.27 1.93
CA ILE A 408 0.11 -11.26 2.48
C ILE A 408 0.51 -11.72 3.88
N ALA A 409 1.79 -12.03 4.08
CA ALA A 409 2.30 -12.42 5.41
C ALA A 409 2.68 -11.18 6.23
N SER A 410 2.26 -11.11 7.49
CA SER A 410 2.57 -10.05 8.46
C SER A 410 2.56 -10.64 9.87
N VAL A 411 3.49 -10.35 10.74
CA VAL A 411 4.64 -9.43 10.63
C VAL A 411 5.87 -10.21 10.19
N VAL A 412 6.61 -9.69 9.22
CA VAL A 412 7.91 -10.22 8.82
C VAL A 412 8.98 -9.17 9.16
N PHE A 413 9.89 -9.48 10.06
CA PHE A 413 11.02 -8.60 10.35
C PHE A 413 12.07 -8.75 9.25
N ALA A 414 12.43 -7.64 8.64
CA ALA A 414 13.37 -7.62 7.53
C ALA A 414 14.20 -6.35 7.56
N LYS A 415 15.40 -6.44 6.98
CA LYS A 415 16.27 -5.29 6.77
C LYS A 415 15.66 -4.39 5.71
N GLN A 416 15.46 -3.13 6.05
CA GLN A 416 14.90 -2.09 5.21
C GLN A 416 15.99 -1.33 4.43
N SER A 417 15.59 -0.40 3.56
CA SER A 417 16.53 0.37 2.73
C SER A 417 17.46 1.28 3.52
N ASP A 418 17.06 1.69 4.71
CA ASP A 418 17.89 2.46 5.66
C ASP A 418 18.91 1.59 6.42
N GLY A 419 18.92 0.28 6.18
CA GLY A 419 19.79 -0.68 6.84
C GLY A 419 19.32 -1.15 8.22
N LYS A 420 18.22 -0.61 8.74
CA LYS A 420 17.61 -1.03 10.00
C LYS A 420 16.63 -2.18 9.79
N ILE A 421 16.41 -2.98 10.81
CA ILE A 421 15.41 -4.05 10.82
C ILE A 421 14.10 -3.49 11.35
N GLY A 422 13.03 -3.72 10.61
CA GLY A 422 11.68 -3.31 10.98
C GLY A 422 10.62 -4.33 10.56
N PRO A 423 9.39 -4.18 11.05
CA PRO A 423 8.28 -5.03 10.66
C PRO A 423 7.81 -4.68 9.25
N ASN A 424 7.48 -5.71 8.47
CA ASN A 424 7.03 -5.57 7.10
C ASN A 424 5.85 -6.49 6.82
N LYS A 425 5.09 -6.12 5.77
CA LYS A 425 4.20 -7.03 5.03
C LYS A 425 4.96 -7.60 3.87
N LEU A 426 4.80 -8.90 3.63
CA LEU A 426 5.54 -9.65 2.62
C LEU A 426 4.59 -10.33 1.64
N ILE A 427 4.93 -10.24 0.35
CA ILE A 427 4.27 -10.96 -0.73
C ILE A 427 5.30 -11.66 -1.59
N TRP A 428 5.06 -12.93 -1.88
CA TRP A 428 5.83 -13.67 -2.86
C TRP A 428 5.26 -13.42 -4.25
N PRO A 429 6.06 -12.90 -5.21
CA PRO A 429 5.60 -12.77 -6.59
C PRO A 429 5.48 -14.16 -7.25
N SER A 430 4.49 -14.28 -8.13
CA SER A 430 4.25 -15.48 -8.93
C SER A 430 3.72 -15.03 -10.29
N PHE A 431 4.53 -15.11 -11.35
CA PHE A 431 4.11 -14.63 -12.67
C PHE A 431 4.96 -15.22 -13.81
N TRP A 432 4.37 -15.23 -15.00
CA TRP A 432 5.02 -15.60 -16.25
C TRP A 432 5.75 -14.40 -16.84
N GLY A 433 6.99 -14.60 -17.26
CA GLY A 433 7.85 -13.53 -17.74
C GLY A 433 8.79 -13.94 -18.86
N VAL A 434 9.53 -12.98 -19.35
CA VAL A 434 10.61 -13.13 -20.32
C VAL A 434 11.91 -12.66 -19.68
N LEU A 435 12.88 -13.55 -19.63
CA LEU A 435 14.25 -13.23 -19.23
C LEU A 435 14.98 -12.70 -20.46
N ASN A 436 15.44 -11.45 -20.42
CA ASN A 436 16.25 -10.84 -21.45
C ASN A 436 17.75 -11.16 -21.30
N ASP A 437 18.57 -10.82 -22.30
CA ASP A 437 20.03 -11.07 -22.28
C ASP A 437 20.75 -10.28 -21.17
N GLY A 438 20.17 -9.21 -20.67
CA GLY A 438 20.68 -8.43 -19.54
C GLY A 438 20.44 -9.07 -18.18
N GLY A 439 19.68 -10.15 -18.12
CA GLY A 439 19.30 -10.82 -16.87
C GLY A 439 18.08 -10.24 -16.16
N ASP A 440 17.40 -9.27 -16.77
CA ASP A 440 16.15 -8.73 -16.23
C ASP A 440 14.95 -9.54 -16.71
N VAL A 441 13.92 -9.61 -15.87
CA VAL A 441 12.66 -10.29 -16.20
C VAL A 441 11.57 -9.25 -16.44
N THR A 442 10.96 -9.31 -17.62
CA THR A 442 9.76 -8.53 -17.96
C THR A 442 8.53 -9.46 -17.89
N PRO A 443 7.42 -9.05 -17.26
CA PRO A 443 6.21 -9.86 -17.24
C PRO A 443 5.67 -10.05 -18.66
N VAL A 444 5.07 -11.22 -18.91
CA VAL A 444 4.29 -11.45 -20.13
C VAL A 444 2.97 -10.71 -20.01
N GLU A 445 2.51 -10.11 -21.10
CA GLU A 445 1.25 -9.38 -21.14
C GLU A 445 0.06 -10.23 -20.70
N LEU A 446 -0.84 -9.64 -19.92
CA LEU A 446 -2.01 -10.30 -19.34
C LEU A 446 -2.86 -11.06 -20.37
N GLY A 447 -3.12 -10.46 -21.53
CA GLY A 447 -3.89 -11.10 -22.58
C GLY A 447 -3.24 -12.39 -23.09
N THR A 448 -1.92 -12.38 -23.26
CA THR A 448 -1.13 -13.56 -23.65
C THR A 448 -1.12 -14.62 -22.54
N VAL A 449 -0.92 -14.21 -21.29
CA VAL A 449 -0.98 -15.14 -20.15
C VAL A 449 -2.35 -15.81 -20.06
N THR A 450 -3.41 -15.03 -20.12
CA THR A 450 -4.78 -15.55 -20.03
C THR A 450 -5.10 -16.53 -21.16
N LYS A 451 -4.70 -16.20 -22.39
CA LYS A 451 -4.95 -17.04 -23.56
C LYS A 451 -4.07 -18.29 -23.56
N VAL A 452 -2.73 -18.11 -23.51
CA VAL A 452 -1.80 -19.22 -23.71
C VAL A 452 -1.73 -20.12 -22.47
N ILE A 453 -1.52 -19.52 -21.31
CA ILE A 453 -1.39 -20.26 -20.04
C ILE A 453 -2.73 -20.75 -19.55
N GLY A 454 -3.78 -19.92 -19.64
CA GLY A 454 -5.13 -20.30 -19.27
C GLY A 454 -5.63 -21.51 -20.06
N ASP A 455 -5.38 -21.56 -21.36
CA ASP A 455 -5.75 -22.70 -22.22
C ASP A 455 -4.95 -23.97 -21.88
N VAL A 456 -3.66 -23.84 -21.56
CA VAL A 456 -2.82 -24.98 -21.16
C VAL A 456 -3.27 -25.54 -19.81
N LEU A 457 -3.48 -24.69 -18.82
CA LEU A 457 -3.83 -25.10 -17.46
C LEU A 457 -5.32 -25.47 -17.31
N SER A 458 -6.20 -24.97 -18.15
CA SER A 458 -7.65 -25.32 -18.11
C SER A 458 -7.95 -26.80 -18.35
N LYS A 459 -7.00 -27.54 -18.94
CA LYS A 459 -7.09 -28.98 -19.16
C LYS A 459 -6.82 -29.81 -17.91
N GLU A 460 -6.31 -29.18 -16.87
CA GLU A 460 -5.96 -29.82 -15.61
C GLU A 460 -7.08 -29.60 -14.58
N SER A 461 -7.36 -30.61 -13.76
CA SER A 461 -8.32 -30.49 -12.64
C SER A 461 -7.66 -29.80 -11.47
N PHE A 462 -8.01 -28.54 -11.24
CA PHE A 462 -7.60 -27.83 -10.02
C PHE A 462 -8.73 -27.81 -8.98
N PRO A 463 -8.39 -27.72 -7.67
CA PRO A 463 -9.40 -27.54 -6.63
C PRO A 463 -10.26 -26.31 -6.92
N SER A 464 -11.54 -26.40 -6.65
CA SER A 464 -12.49 -25.29 -6.81
C SER A 464 -12.37 -24.21 -5.72
N SER A 465 -11.41 -24.37 -4.79
CA SER A 465 -11.09 -23.36 -3.77
C SER A 465 -10.50 -22.12 -4.44
N GLY A 466 -10.81 -20.94 -3.95
CA GLY A 466 -10.23 -19.67 -4.43
C GLY A 466 -8.75 -19.48 -4.08
N ASP A 467 -8.05 -20.51 -3.64
CA ASP A 467 -6.63 -20.54 -3.32
C ASP A 467 -5.78 -20.90 -4.55
N TRP A 468 -4.46 -21.01 -4.35
CA TRP A 468 -3.55 -21.42 -5.41
C TRP A 468 -3.94 -22.75 -6.04
N PRO A 469 -3.86 -22.88 -7.38
CA PRO A 469 -3.83 -24.17 -8.01
C PRO A 469 -2.59 -24.95 -7.57
N GLU A 470 -2.67 -26.26 -7.54
CA GLU A 470 -1.51 -27.11 -7.26
C GLU A 470 -0.73 -27.37 -8.54
N LEU A 471 0.24 -26.50 -8.82
CA LEU A 471 1.09 -26.64 -9.99
C LEU A 471 2.22 -27.63 -9.73
N THR A 472 2.46 -28.50 -10.71
CA THR A 472 3.59 -29.43 -10.76
C THR A 472 4.68 -28.91 -11.69
N ALA A 473 5.85 -29.54 -11.66
CA ALA A 473 6.94 -29.26 -12.61
C ALA A 473 6.46 -29.42 -14.07
N ASP A 474 5.63 -30.45 -14.36
CA ASP A 474 5.11 -30.69 -15.70
C ASP A 474 4.17 -29.56 -16.17
N HIS A 475 3.36 -28.98 -15.28
CA HIS A 475 2.52 -27.82 -15.61
C HIS A 475 3.38 -26.63 -16.00
N ILE A 476 4.48 -26.39 -15.28
CA ILE A 476 5.41 -25.29 -15.58
C ILE A 476 6.12 -25.54 -16.92
N VAL A 477 6.59 -26.76 -17.19
CA VAL A 477 7.20 -27.13 -18.48
C VAL A 477 6.22 -26.91 -19.64
N LYS A 478 4.98 -27.37 -19.52
CA LYS A 478 3.94 -27.17 -20.54
C LYS A 478 3.69 -25.67 -20.80
N GLY A 479 3.55 -24.87 -19.74
CA GLY A 479 3.34 -23.43 -19.86
C GLY A 479 4.49 -22.70 -20.52
N LEU A 480 5.74 -22.98 -20.09
CA LEU A 480 6.94 -22.40 -20.68
C LEU A 480 7.13 -22.79 -22.15
N THR A 481 6.84 -24.06 -22.49
CA THR A 481 6.88 -24.55 -23.89
C THR A 481 5.84 -23.84 -24.75
N ALA A 482 4.62 -23.69 -24.25
CA ALA A 482 3.55 -23.01 -24.97
C ALA A 482 3.88 -21.53 -25.23
N LEU A 483 4.43 -20.84 -24.22
CA LEU A 483 4.88 -19.45 -24.37
C LEU A 483 6.02 -19.32 -25.38
N ALA A 484 7.02 -20.21 -25.31
CA ALA A 484 8.14 -20.20 -26.25
C ALA A 484 7.71 -20.50 -27.69
N SER A 485 6.70 -21.35 -27.88
CA SER A 485 6.18 -21.72 -29.20
C SER A 485 5.31 -20.62 -29.82
N GLY A 486 4.79 -19.69 -29.02
CA GLY A 486 3.91 -18.60 -29.49
C GLY A 486 4.61 -17.54 -30.35
N GLY A 487 5.92 -17.61 -30.53
CA GLY A 487 6.72 -16.85 -31.52
C GLY A 487 6.86 -15.34 -31.29
N SER A 488 6.23 -14.76 -30.26
CA SER A 488 6.22 -13.30 -30.01
C SER A 488 7.18 -12.84 -28.90
N LEU A 489 7.86 -13.74 -28.20
CA LEU A 489 8.70 -13.40 -27.06
C LEU A 489 10.13 -13.05 -27.51
N GLN A 490 10.61 -11.86 -27.13
CA GLN A 490 12.01 -11.47 -27.30
C GLN A 490 12.80 -11.87 -26.03
N GLY A 491 13.24 -13.13 -25.97
CA GLY A 491 14.00 -13.68 -24.84
C GLY A 491 13.51 -15.04 -24.39
N LYS A 492 14.01 -15.50 -23.24
CA LYS A 492 13.72 -16.82 -22.69
C LYS A 492 12.48 -16.78 -21.82
N ALA A 493 11.49 -17.63 -22.12
CA ALA A 493 10.29 -17.76 -21.29
C ALA A 493 10.67 -18.27 -19.89
N VAL A 494 10.16 -17.63 -18.84
CA VAL A 494 10.39 -17.98 -17.44
C VAL A 494 9.10 -17.91 -16.63
N TYR A 495 9.08 -18.67 -15.53
CA TYR A 495 8.07 -18.52 -14.49
C TYR A 495 8.74 -18.16 -13.17
N ILE A 496 8.30 -17.09 -12.56
CA ILE A 496 8.75 -16.64 -11.25
C ILE A 496 7.77 -17.15 -10.21
N SER A 497 8.25 -17.85 -9.19
CA SER A 497 7.38 -18.21 -8.05
C SER A 497 8.20 -18.71 -6.86
N GLY A 498 7.73 -18.41 -5.64
CA GLY A 498 8.30 -18.93 -4.40
C GLY A 498 9.78 -18.62 -4.19
N GLY A 499 10.28 -17.52 -4.73
CA GLY A 499 11.69 -17.14 -4.64
C GLY A 499 12.60 -17.83 -5.65
N ILE A 500 12.06 -18.48 -6.66
CA ILE A 500 12.77 -19.22 -7.70
C ILE A 500 12.34 -18.73 -9.08
N LEU A 501 13.31 -18.62 -9.98
CA LEU A 501 13.09 -18.45 -11.41
C LEU A 501 13.17 -19.82 -12.07
N TYR A 502 12.11 -20.23 -12.73
CA TYR A 502 11.99 -21.47 -13.49
C TYR A 502 12.14 -21.17 -14.99
N SER A 503 12.98 -21.95 -15.67
CA SER A 503 13.16 -21.87 -17.12
C SER A 503 13.41 -23.26 -17.71
N LEU A 504 13.34 -23.39 -19.03
CA LEU A 504 13.74 -24.63 -19.69
C LEU A 504 15.23 -24.57 -20.05
N ASP A 505 15.98 -25.66 -19.84
CA ASP A 505 17.30 -25.81 -20.39
C ASP A 505 17.26 -26.21 -21.88
N ASP A 506 18.43 -26.35 -22.53
CA ASP A 506 18.53 -26.68 -23.96
C ASP A 506 17.95 -28.06 -24.30
N SER A 507 17.75 -28.93 -23.30
CA SER A 507 17.10 -30.23 -23.45
C SER A 507 15.59 -30.18 -23.22
N GLY A 508 15.04 -29.01 -22.90
CA GLY A 508 13.63 -28.82 -22.59
C GLY A 508 13.25 -29.23 -21.15
N LYS A 509 14.24 -29.49 -20.30
CA LYS A 509 14.01 -29.85 -18.91
C LYS A 509 13.95 -28.59 -18.02
N LEU A 510 13.13 -28.65 -16.96
CA LEU A 510 12.99 -27.57 -16.01
C LEU A 510 14.31 -27.29 -15.26
N SER A 511 14.74 -26.04 -15.32
CA SER A 511 15.90 -25.50 -14.60
C SER A 511 15.42 -24.48 -13.55
N GLU A 512 16.06 -24.51 -12.38
CA GLU A 512 15.74 -23.64 -11.25
C GLU A 512 16.90 -22.70 -10.94
N GLN A 513 16.64 -21.40 -10.94
CA GLN A 513 17.60 -20.40 -10.49
C GLN A 513 17.11 -19.76 -9.20
N LYS A 514 17.79 -20.04 -8.10
CA LYS A 514 17.52 -19.44 -6.78
C LYS A 514 18.17 -18.04 -6.68
N ASN A 515 17.60 -17.20 -5.84
CA ASN A 515 18.11 -15.85 -5.53
C ASN A 515 18.09 -14.84 -6.70
N HIS A 516 17.32 -15.09 -7.75
CA HIS A 516 17.12 -14.10 -8.80
C HIS A 516 16.35 -12.88 -8.25
N LEU A 517 16.70 -11.65 -8.70
CA LEU A 517 16.13 -10.41 -8.19
C LEU A 517 14.60 -10.37 -8.37
N ALA A 518 14.11 -10.77 -9.56
CA ALA A 518 12.69 -10.79 -9.86
C ALA A 518 11.87 -11.79 -9.01
N ALA A 519 12.55 -12.78 -8.41
CA ALA A 519 11.91 -13.79 -7.56
C ALA A 519 11.91 -13.42 -6.07
N ARG A 520 12.52 -12.30 -5.70
CA ARG A 520 12.51 -11.83 -4.30
C ARG A 520 11.11 -11.43 -3.88
N PRO A 521 10.73 -11.71 -2.63
CA PRO A 521 9.45 -11.24 -2.13
C PRO A 521 9.43 -9.71 -2.07
N TYR A 522 8.26 -9.14 -2.38
CA TYR A 522 8.02 -7.73 -2.16
C TYR A 522 7.74 -7.49 -0.68
N LEU A 523 8.44 -6.51 -0.12
CA LEU A 523 8.33 -6.11 1.28
C LEU A 523 7.99 -4.63 1.36
N TRP A 524 7.02 -4.26 2.22
CA TRP A 524 6.81 -2.86 2.58
C TRP A 524 6.67 -2.68 4.09
N PRO A 525 7.26 -1.60 4.62
CA PRO A 525 7.28 -1.36 6.05
C PRO A 525 5.89 -1.24 6.65
N LEU A 526 5.72 -1.81 7.83
CA LEU A 526 4.53 -1.67 8.67
C LEU A 526 4.81 -0.63 9.76
N ALA A 527 3.99 0.42 9.80
CA ALA A 527 4.11 1.47 10.82
C ALA A 527 2.88 1.60 11.73
N HIS A 528 1.73 1.08 11.29
CA HIS A 528 0.47 1.14 12.02
C HIS A 528 0.33 0.06 13.10
N ASP A 529 -0.75 0.13 13.86
CA ASP A 529 -1.01 -0.62 15.07
C ASP A 529 0.07 -0.34 16.11
N VAL A 530 0.36 0.95 16.34
CA VAL A 530 1.35 1.34 17.34
C VAL A 530 0.87 0.97 18.73
N ARG A 531 1.69 0.18 19.42
CA ARG A 531 1.40 -0.31 20.76
C ARG A 531 1.91 0.66 21.82
N PRO A 532 1.20 0.79 22.95
CA PRO A 532 1.72 1.56 24.09
C PRO A 532 3.02 0.94 24.59
N ALA A 533 3.86 1.74 25.28
CA ALA A 533 5.16 1.31 25.80
C ALA A 533 5.08 0.02 26.64
N ALA A 534 4.02 -0.14 27.42
CA ALA A 534 3.78 -1.33 28.25
C ALA A 534 3.51 -2.62 27.45
N GLN A 535 3.30 -2.50 26.14
CA GLN A 535 3.09 -3.61 25.21
C GLN A 535 4.14 -3.69 24.12
N ALA A 536 5.21 -2.89 24.20
CA ALA A 536 6.31 -2.93 23.25
C ALA A 536 7.01 -4.30 23.26
N LEU A 537 7.52 -4.72 22.11
CA LEU A 537 8.31 -5.94 22.01
C LEU A 537 9.60 -5.78 22.83
N GLY A 538 9.91 -6.77 23.65
CA GLY A 538 11.04 -6.73 24.58
C GLY A 538 10.71 -6.21 25.98
N ILE A 539 9.47 -5.75 26.23
CA ILE A 539 9.07 -5.22 27.54
C ILE A 539 9.12 -6.30 28.65
N ARG A 540 8.90 -7.55 28.33
CA ARG A 540 8.95 -8.64 29.29
C ARG A 540 10.39 -9.05 29.60
N TYR A 541 11.32 -8.95 28.72
CA TYR A 541 12.79 -9.15 28.86
C TYR A 541 13.46 -9.28 27.49
N CYS A 542 14.78 -9.25 27.47
CA CYS A 542 15.62 -9.48 26.27
C CYS A 542 15.28 -10.80 25.54
N THR A 543 14.73 -11.79 26.25
CA THR A 543 14.36 -13.10 25.68
C THR A 543 13.11 -13.07 24.79
N ASP A 544 12.35 -11.97 24.75
CA ASP A 544 11.25 -11.80 23.77
C ASP A 544 11.79 -11.88 22.33
N CYS A 545 13.00 -11.31 22.09
CA CYS A 545 13.70 -11.39 20.81
C CYS A 545 14.87 -12.38 20.84
N HIS A 546 15.67 -12.39 21.92
CA HIS A 546 16.90 -13.16 22.04
C HIS A 546 16.72 -14.53 22.75
N GLY A 547 15.52 -15.04 22.85
CA GLY A 547 15.28 -16.41 23.27
C GLY A 547 15.59 -17.41 22.16
N THR A 548 16.02 -18.63 22.49
CA THR A 548 16.39 -19.66 21.50
C THR A 548 15.24 -20.12 20.59
N LYS A 549 14.02 -19.75 20.92
CA LYS A 549 12.80 -20.02 20.15
C LYS A 549 11.99 -18.73 19.89
N ALA A 550 12.60 -17.56 20.13
CA ALA A 550 11.89 -16.30 19.95
C ALA A 550 11.51 -16.08 18.49
N PRO A 551 10.23 -15.80 18.18
CA PRO A 551 9.78 -15.66 16.80
C PRO A 551 10.47 -14.55 16.02
N PHE A 552 10.99 -13.52 16.69
CA PHE A 552 11.71 -12.41 16.07
C PHE A 552 12.82 -12.91 15.14
N PHE A 553 13.69 -13.82 15.59
CA PHE A 553 14.76 -14.42 14.78
C PHE A 553 14.38 -15.80 14.22
N PHE A 554 13.61 -16.58 14.95
CA PHE A 554 13.44 -18.02 14.67
C PHE A 554 12.04 -18.40 14.18
N GLY A 555 11.15 -17.41 13.96
CA GLY A 555 9.87 -17.62 13.31
C GLY A 555 10.04 -18.21 11.89
N ASN A 556 9.04 -18.94 11.41
CA ASN A 556 9.00 -19.56 10.09
C ASN A 556 8.15 -18.74 9.15
N VAL A 557 8.74 -18.09 8.17
CA VAL A 557 8.03 -17.40 7.11
C VAL A 557 7.78 -18.36 5.97
N ASN A 558 6.52 -18.73 5.77
CA ASN A 558 6.14 -19.66 4.72
C ASN A 558 6.32 -19.03 3.34
N ILE A 559 6.84 -19.83 2.40
CA ILE A 559 6.94 -19.45 0.99
C ILE A 559 5.57 -19.71 0.36
N ASP A 560 4.91 -18.65 -0.05
CA ASP A 560 3.63 -18.73 -0.75
C ASP A 560 3.88 -18.94 -2.25
N THR A 561 3.39 -20.07 -2.77
CA THR A 561 3.58 -20.47 -4.17
C THR A 561 2.55 -21.51 -4.59
N PRO A 562 2.07 -21.48 -5.84
CA PRO A 562 1.25 -22.56 -6.39
C PRO A 562 2.03 -23.87 -6.59
N ILE A 563 3.38 -23.84 -6.61
CA ILE A 563 4.19 -25.03 -6.83
C ILE A 563 4.34 -25.79 -5.50
N VAL A 564 3.63 -26.90 -5.36
CA VAL A 564 3.56 -27.68 -4.11
C VAL A 564 4.95 -28.09 -3.61
N ALA A 565 5.82 -28.56 -4.49
CA ALA A 565 7.19 -28.98 -4.15
C ALA A 565 8.07 -27.82 -3.64
N ALA A 566 7.74 -26.58 -3.94
CA ALA A 566 8.46 -25.38 -3.52
C ALA A 566 7.91 -24.75 -2.24
N ARG A 567 6.78 -25.25 -1.70
CA ARG A 567 6.21 -24.79 -0.44
C ARG A 567 7.11 -25.19 0.73
N GLN A 568 7.96 -24.26 1.11
CA GLN A 568 8.91 -24.40 2.21
C GLN A 568 8.77 -23.19 3.14
N SER A 569 9.47 -23.20 4.26
CA SER A 569 9.59 -22.03 5.11
C SER A 569 11.02 -21.55 5.22
N ARG A 570 11.20 -20.26 5.39
CA ARG A 570 12.50 -19.64 5.72
C ARG A 570 12.43 -19.08 7.14
N LYS A 571 13.54 -19.13 7.86
CA LYS A 571 13.62 -18.50 9.18
C LYS A 571 13.60 -16.98 9.04
N MET A 572 12.96 -16.31 10.00
CA MET A 572 12.86 -14.84 10.06
C MET A 572 14.23 -14.18 9.89
N VAL A 573 15.25 -14.69 10.58
CA VAL A 573 16.65 -14.20 10.53
C VAL A 573 17.22 -14.09 9.10
N ALA A 574 16.71 -14.86 8.14
CA ALA A 574 17.15 -14.78 6.74
C ALA A 574 16.70 -13.50 6.04
N PHE A 575 15.62 -12.86 6.53
CA PHE A 575 15.13 -11.58 6.01
C PHE A 575 15.80 -10.38 6.72
N GLU A 576 16.36 -10.62 7.91
CA GLU A 576 17.07 -9.63 8.72
C GLU A 576 18.52 -9.42 8.30
N ASP A 577 19.03 -10.25 7.38
CA ASP A 577 20.44 -10.27 6.94
C ASP A 577 21.42 -10.51 8.11
N ILE A 578 21.02 -11.40 9.03
CA ILE A 578 21.81 -11.81 10.19
C ILE A 578 22.22 -13.28 10.05
N SER A 579 23.46 -13.61 10.46
CA SER A 579 23.90 -15.01 10.48
C SER A 579 23.06 -15.84 11.45
N PRO A 580 22.41 -16.93 11.00
CA PRO A 580 21.59 -17.79 11.87
C PRO A 580 22.38 -18.39 13.03
N SER A 581 23.65 -18.75 12.79
CA SER A 581 24.55 -19.31 13.82
C SER A 581 24.89 -18.26 14.88
N TYR A 582 25.14 -17.03 14.47
CA TYR A 582 25.36 -15.92 15.40
C TYR A 582 24.11 -15.65 16.25
N ALA A 583 22.94 -15.52 15.62
CA ALA A 583 21.68 -15.28 16.32
C ALA A 583 21.40 -16.40 17.33
N TRP A 584 21.64 -17.66 16.94
CA TRP A 584 21.43 -18.81 17.82
C TRP A 584 22.43 -18.82 19.00
N ALA A 585 23.73 -18.62 18.73
CA ALA A 585 24.76 -18.60 19.77
C ALA A 585 24.52 -17.48 20.78
N PHE A 586 24.10 -16.30 20.28
CA PHE A 586 23.75 -15.16 21.14
C PHE A 586 22.52 -15.49 22.00
N ALA A 587 21.46 -16.06 21.41
CA ALA A 587 20.26 -16.46 22.12
C ALA A 587 20.58 -17.53 23.18
N PHE A 588 21.41 -18.53 22.84
CA PHE A 588 21.85 -19.57 23.76
C PHE A 588 22.63 -19.01 24.95
N SER A 589 23.38 -17.93 24.77
CA SER A 589 24.11 -17.30 25.86
C SER A 589 23.19 -16.85 27.03
N PHE A 590 21.93 -16.51 26.75
CA PHE A 590 20.97 -16.10 27.80
C PHE A 590 20.62 -17.25 28.76
N VAL A 591 20.72 -18.49 28.34
CA VAL A 591 20.50 -19.68 29.18
C VAL A 591 21.57 -19.77 30.27
N PHE A 592 22.81 -19.38 29.97
CA PHE A 592 23.94 -19.47 30.89
C PHE A 592 24.18 -18.19 31.71
N ARG A 593 23.62 -17.05 31.31
CA ARG A 593 23.85 -15.77 32.02
C ARG A 593 23.54 -15.83 33.53
N PRO A 594 22.45 -16.44 34.00
CA PRO A 594 22.20 -16.59 35.43
C PRO A 594 23.30 -17.37 36.14
N TRP A 595 23.76 -18.48 35.56
CA TRP A 595 24.82 -19.33 36.11
C TRP A 595 26.17 -18.61 36.09
N MET A 596 26.49 -17.89 35.03
CA MET A 596 27.72 -17.10 34.95
C MET A 596 27.72 -15.97 35.99
N LYS A 597 26.60 -15.32 36.25
CA LYS A 597 26.48 -14.35 37.33
C LYS A 597 26.76 -14.97 38.68
N LEU A 598 26.22 -16.15 38.95
CA LEU A 598 26.50 -16.88 40.19
C LEU A 598 27.98 -17.22 40.33
N VAL A 599 28.61 -17.74 39.28
CA VAL A 599 30.05 -18.05 39.27
C VAL A 599 30.89 -16.79 39.56
N VAL A 600 30.57 -15.68 38.91
CA VAL A 600 31.26 -14.41 39.13
C VAL A 600 31.10 -13.94 40.57
N LEU A 601 29.89 -13.96 41.12
CA LEU A 601 29.64 -13.57 42.50
C LEU A 601 30.39 -14.43 43.51
N CYS A 602 30.38 -15.74 43.31
CA CYS A 602 31.13 -16.69 44.14
C CYS A 602 32.65 -16.42 44.05
N SER A 603 33.17 -16.20 42.83
CA SER A 603 34.58 -15.89 42.60
C SER A 603 34.97 -14.55 43.28
N CYS A 604 34.15 -13.52 43.14
CA CYS A 604 34.36 -12.24 43.84
C CYS A 604 34.33 -12.41 45.36
N ALA A 605 33.41 -13.20 45.89
CA ALA A 605 33.37 -13.49 47.33
C ALA A 605 34.65 -14.20 47.82
N VAL A 606 35.13 -15.20 47.07
CA VAL A 606 36.41 -15.88 47.38
C VAL A 606 37.58 -14.91 47.33
N ILE A 607 37.68 -14.10 46.27
CA ILE A 607 38.75 -13.10 46.15
C ILE A 607 38.71 -12.10 47.31
N ALA A 608 37.51 -11.58 47.62
CA ALA A 608 37.32 -10.63 48.75
C ALA A 608 37.73 -11.29 50.07
N PHE A 609 37.37 -12.54 50.31
CA PHE A 609 37.76 -13.30 51.52
C PHE A 609 39.27 -13.47 51.59
N VAL A 610 39.91 -13.86 50.50
CA VAL A 610 41.40 -14.00 50.45
C VAL A 610 42.06 -12.64 50.71
N LEU A 611 41.59 -11.57 50.08
CA LEU A 611 42.14 -10.25 50.33
C LEU A 611 41.96 -9.79 51.79
N LEU A 612 40.80 -10.10 52.40
CA LEU A 612 40.57 -9.83 53.83
C LEU A 612 41.57 -10.59 54.72
N LEU A 613 41.83 -11.86 54.46
CA LEU A 613 42.84 -12.63 55.18
C LEU A 613 44.23 -12.04 55.07
N TYR A 614 44.62 -11.58 53.86
CA TYR A 614 45.88 -10.88 53.66
C TYR A 614 45.95 -9.52 54.41
N ALA A 615 44.85 -8.78 54.39
CA ALA A 615 44.75 -7.52 55.14
C ALA A 615 44.87 -7.73 56.66
N LEU A 616 44.18 -8.75 57.18
CA LEU A 616 44.31 -9.12 58.61
C LEU A 616 45.75 -9.58 58.93
N LYS A 617 46.40 -10.36 58.08
CA LYS A 617 47.78 -10.77 58.27
C LYS A 617 48.73 -9.55 58.24
N ALA A 618 48.52 -8.62 57.30
CA ALA A 618 49.28 -7.36 57.26
C ALA A 618 49.08 -6.52 58.51
N LEU A 619 47.81 -6.39 58.97
CA LEU A 619 47.49 -5.69 60.20
C LEU A 619 48.16 -6.32 61.42
N THR A 620 48.14 -7.63 61.54
CA THR A 620 48.84 -8.36 62.63
C THR A 620 50.34 -8.14 62.58
N CYS A 621 50.95 -8.06 61.37
CA CYS A 621 52.36 -7.76 61.19
C CYS A 621 52.70 -6.31 61.67
N VAL A 622 51.87 -5.37 61.27
CA VAL A 622 52.01 -3.95 61.70
C VAL A 622 51.85 -3.80 63.22
N VAL A 623 50.85 -4.46 63.80
CA VAL A 623 50.65 -4.45 65.27
C VAL A 623 51.80 -5.04 65.97
N LYS A 624 52.37 -6.15 65.55
CA LYS A 624 53.57 -6.80 66.14
C LYS A 624 54.82 -5.90 66.04
N THR A 625 54.99 -5.23 64.89
CA THR A 625 56.07 -4.29 64.70
C THR A 625 55.96 -3.07 65.62
N LEU A 626 54.73 -2.56 65.77
CA LEU A 626 54.47 -1.40 66.69
C LEU A 626 54.56 -1.81 68.17
N ALA A 627 54.22 -3.03 68.56
CA ALA A 627 54.34 -3.53 69.90
C ALA A 627 55.76 -3.88 70.34
N GLY A 628 56.74 -3.73 69.43
CA GLY A 628 58.18 -3.95 69.75
C GLY A 628 58.55 -5.42 69.92
N GLU A 629 57.70 -6.36 69.60
CA GLU A 629 58.04 -7.80 69.56
C GLU A 629 59.02 -8.11 68.46
N LYS A 630 60.32 -8.11 68.81
CA LYS A 630 61.35 -8.70 67.90
C LYS A 630 61.18 -10.20 67.87
N LYS A 631 61.19 -10.75 66.65
CA LYS A 631 61.33 -12.21 66.40
C LYS A 631 62.53 -12.78 67.15
#